data_7e1add2ef38387b38006dc7fa4432d86
#
_entry.id   7e1add2ef38387b38006dc7fa4432d86
#
_cell.length_a   1.000
_cell.length_b   1.000
_cell.length_c   1.000
_cell.angle_alpha   90.00
_cell.angle_beta   90.00
_cell.angle_gamma   90.00
#
_symmetry.space_group_name_H-M   'P 1'
#
loop_
_entity.id
_entity.type
_entity.pdbx_description
1 polymer ?
#
loop_
_entity_poly.entity_id
_entity_poly.type
_entity_poly.pdbx_seq_one_letter_code
_entity_poly.pdbx_strand_id
1 'polypeptide(L)'
;MALERAGAGIITTEDTMKTLGTAALAAVLLTASAFPSQAQNIVVWRAIVGIAQAGNVVGGITGGGQPWSAREGEALVELDNGFVVFEVRGLVLAGGNTIGTPGAVNQVKGTLVCGPGSASPTVIDTPLVPLDAQGNAEFSGSFSSSTAGCSAIDTAFLIRTAGGAWIGNGSVRVP
;
A
#
# COMPACT_ATOMS: atom_id res chain seq x y z
N MET A 1 -85.84 -17.94 10.23
CA MET A 1 -86.60 -16.67 10.35
C MET A 1 -85.86 -15.61 9.53
N ALA A 2 -86.49 -15.36 8.47
CA ALA A 2 -86.81 -14.08 7.81
C ALA A 2 -85.56 -13.39 7.23
N LEU A 3 -85.34 -13.37 5.92
CA LEU A 3 -85.95 -12.47 4.89
C LEU A 3 -85.55 -11.01 5.17
N GLU A 4 -85.06 -10.16 4.30
CA GLU A 4 -85.46 -9.88 2.92
C GLU A 4 -84.44 -8.89 2.30
N ARG A 5 -84.10 -9.04 1.06
CA ARG A 5 -84.38 -8.21 -0.14
C ARG A 5 -83.65 -6.84 -0.23
N ALA A 6 -82.84 -6.74 -1.20
CA ALA A 6 -83.10 -6.27 -2.59
C ALA A 6 -83.09 -4.75 -2.72
N GLY A 7 -82.31 -4.29 -3.64
CA GLY A 7 -82.35 -2.93 -4.15
C GLY A 7 -81.37 -2.71 -5.29
N ALA A 8 -81.79 -3.06 -6.47
CA ALA A 8 -81.13 -2.72 -7.74
C ALA A 8 -81.30 -1.20 -7.99
N GLY A 9 -80.24 -0.57 -8.47
CA GLY A 9 -80.31 0.77 -9.00
C GLY A 9 -79.29 0.93 -10.12
N ILE A 10 -79.78 0.59 -11.32
CA ILE A 10 -79.15 1.00 -12.57
C ILE A 10 -79.50 2.43 -12.80
N ILE A 11 -78.53 3.30 -13.00
CA ILE A 11 -78.76 4.55 -13.75
C ILE A 11 -77.54 4.73 -14.70
N THR A 12 -77.95 4.77 -15.94
CA THR A 12 -77.21 5.07 -17.17
C THR A 12 -76.86 6.52 -17.28
N THR A 13 -75.98 6.72 -18.28
CA THR A 13 -75.75 7.87 -19.15
C THR A 13 -74.71 8.87 -18.72
N GLU A 14 -73.67 8.85 -19.50
CA GLU A 14 -73.18 9.86 -20.43
C GLU A 14 -73.18 11.32 -19.86
N ASP A 15 -72.00 11.85 -19.69
CA ASP A 15 -71.67 13.07 -20.42
C ASP A 15 -70.20 13.47 -20.32
N THR A 16 -69.61 13.58 -21.48
CA THR A 16 -68.87 14.74 -22.03
C THR A 16 -67.57 15.16 -21.37
N MET A 17 -66.50 14.79 -22.08
CA MET A 17 -65.42 15.64 -22.60
C MET A 17 -64.76 16.68 -21.69
N LYS A 18 -63.44 16.57 -21.81
CA LYS A 18 -62.46 17.64 -21.70
C LYS A 18 -61.93 17.94 -20.31
N THR A 19 -60.79 17.36 -20.03
CA THR A 19 -59.66 18.24 -19.69
C THR A 19 -58.36 17.49 -19.89
N LEU A 20 -57.45 18.13 -20.60
CA LEU A 20 -56.05 17.76 -20.76
C LEU A 20 -55.42 17.57 -19.39
N GLY A 21 -55.13 16.33 -19.04
CA GLY A 21 -54.30 16.02 -17.88
C GLY A 21 -52.83 15.97 -18.30
N THR A 22 -52.13 16.97 -17.93
CA THR A 22 -50.67 17.09 -18.00
C THR A 22 -50.00 15.83 -17.46
N ALA A 23 -49.35 15.07 -18.32
CA ALA A 23 -48.47 13.98 -17.93
C ALA A 23 -47.26 14.59 -17.20
N ALA A 24 -47.25 14.51 -15.91
CA ALA A 24 -46.07 14.81 -15.11
C ALA A 24 -45.03 13.71 -15.35
N LEU A 25 -44.09 13.98 -16.26
CA LEU A 25 -42.85 13.21 -16.35
C LEU A 25 -42.08 13.44 -15.03
N ALA A 26 -42.14 12.50 -14.15
CA ALA A 26 -41.22 12.44 -13.03
C ALA A 26 -39.82 12.08 -13.59
N ALA A 27 -39.00 13.09 -13.81
CA ALA A 27 -37.60 12.93 -14.12
C ALA A 27 -36.92 12.45 -12.83
N VAL A 28 -36.68 11.12 -12.70
CA VAL A 28 -35.81 10.55 -11.71
C VAL A 28 -34.40 10.97 -12.05
N LEU A 29 -33.92 12.04 -11.42
CA LEU A 29 -32.50 12.40 -11.43
C LEU A 29 -31.74 11.33 -10.65
N LEU A 30 -31.16 10.36 -11.39
CA LEU A 30 -30.11 9.49 -10.88
C LEU A 30 -28.89 10.38 -10.58
N THR A 31 -28.78 10.86 -9.37
CA THR A 31 -27.53 11.43 -8.87
C THR A 31 -26.52 10.28 -8.76
N ALA A 32 -25.71 10.11 -9.80
CA ALA A 32 -24.53 9.27 -9.73
C ALA A 32 -23.63 9.87 -8.65
N SER A 33 -23.65 9.27 -7.47
CA SER A 33 -22.67 9.56 -6.42
C SER A 33 -21.32 9.12 -6.97
N ALA A 34 -20.53 10.04 -7.50
CA ALA A 34 -19.14 9.82 -7.80
C ALA A 34 -18.45 9.58 -6.42
N PHE A 35 -18.25 8.33 -6.07
CA PHE A 35 -17.36 7.99 -4.97
C PHE A 35 -15.97 8.51 -5.38
N PRO A 36 -15.32 9.37 -4.59
CA PRO A 36 -13.96 9.74 -4.88
C PRO A 36 -13.15 8.42 -4.89
N SER A 37 -12.62 8.06 -6.04
CA SER A 37 -11.59 7.02 -6.10
C SER A 37 -10.41 7.58 -5.31
N GLN A 38 -10.25 7.13 -4.08
CA GLN A 38 -9.04 7.39 -3.31
C GLN A 38 -7.94 6.67 -4.08
N ALA A 39 -7.14 7.44 -4.82
CA ALA A 39 -5.90 6.91 -5.37
C ALA A 39 -5.09 6.42 -4.16
N GLN A 40 -4.97 5.12 -4.01
CA GLN A 40 -4.14 4.54 -2.94
C GLN A 40 -2.71 4.99 -3.19
N ASN A 41 -2.12 5.67 -2.20
CA ASN A 41 -0.72 6.06 -2.25
C ASN A 41 0.16 4.82 -2.03
N ILE A 42 0.21 3.95 -3.04
CA ILE A 42 1.00 2.72 -3.02
C ILE A 42 2.32 2.99 -3.74
N VAL A 43 3.41 2.60 -3.12
CA VAL A 43 4.73 2.64 -3.72
C VAL A 43 5.28 1.21 -3.80
N VAL A 44 5.73 0.83 -5.00
CA VAL A 44 6.28 -0.49 -5.23
C VAL A 44 7.73 -0.38 -5.69
N TRP A 45 8.61 -1.14 -5.07
CA TRP A 45 9.96 -1.39 -5.55
C TRP A 45 10.03 -2.82 -6.08
N ARG A 46 10.25 -2.95 -7.38
CA ARG A 46 10.27 -4.25 -8.08
C ARG A 46 11.60 -4.99 -7.97
N ALA A 47 12.58 -4.37 -7.36
CA ALA A 47 13.84 -5.02 -7.06
C ALA A 47 14.40 -4.48 -5.74
N ILE A 48 15.02 -5.35 -4.96
CA ILE A 48 15.89 -5.00 -3.86
C ILE A 48 17.30 -5.39 -4.28
N VAL A 49 18.21 -4.42 -4.24
CA VAL A 49 19.62 -4.62 -4.59
C VAL A 49 20.49 -4.45 -3.34
N GLY A 50 21.52 -5.26 -3.22
CA GLY A 50 22.47 -5.11 -2.14
C GLY A 50 23.34 -3.86 -2.31
N ILE A 51 23.90 -3.36 -1.20
CA ILE A 51 24.83 -2.22 -1.23
C ILE A 51 26.12 -2.61 -1.94
N ALA A 52 26.42 -1.95 -3.05
CA ALA A 52 27.65 -2.21 -3.80
C ALA A 52 28.87 -1.51 -3.19
N GLN A 53 28.68 -0.30 -2.67
CA GLN A 53 29.74 0.51 -2.06
C GLN A 53 29.48 0.65 -0.57
N ALA A 54 30.38 0.12 0.24
CA ALA A 54 30.32 0.24 1.69
C ALA A 54 30.26 1.70 2.15
N GLY A 55 29.49 1.96 3.20
CA GLY A 55 29.42 3.28 3.83
C GLY A 55 28.57 4.31 3.09
N ASN A 56 27.93 4.01 1.98
CA ASN A 56 26.97 4.92 1.33
C ASN A 56 25.88 5.36 2.30
N VAL A 57 25.42 6.61 2.16
CA VAL A 57 24.39 7.17 3.05
C VAL A 57 23.11 7.42 2.26
N VAL A 58 21.98 6.97 2.81
CA VAL A 58 20.63 7.24 2.30
C VAL A 58 19.78 7.77 3.44
N GLY A 59 19.24 9.00 3.28
CA GLY A 59 18.40 9.60 4.31
C GLY A 59 19.06 9.65 5.70
N GLY A 60 20.35 9.98 5.77
CA GLY A 60 21.12 10.01 7.00
C GLY A 60 21.51 8.64 7.58
N ILE A 61 21.10 7.55 6.94
CA ILE A 61 21.42 6.19 7.39
C ILE A 61 22.66 5.70 6.65
N THR A 62 23.70 5.35 7.40
CA THR A 62 24.95 4.79 6.84
C THR A 62 24.75 3.32 6.47
N GLY A 63 25.25 2.96 5.32
CA GLY A 63 25.28 1.59 4.82
C GLY A 63 26.31 0.70 5.54
N GLY A 64 26.18 -0.60 5.30
CA GLY A 64 27.08 -1.60 5.85
C GLY A 64 28.55 -1.38 5.45
N GLY A 65 29.47 -1.84 6.28
CA GLY A 65 30.92 -1.72 6.09
C GLY A 65 31.49 -2.68 5.02
N GLN A 66 30.65 -3.49 4.40
CA GLN A 66 31.03 -4.41 3.32
C GLN A 66 29.98 -4.39 2.23
N PRO A 67 30.34 -4.74 0.97
CA PRO A 67 29.35 -4.88 -0.09
C PRO A 67 28.46 -6.09 0.14
N TRP A 68 27.20 -5.95 -0.26
CA TRP A 68 26.18 -6.99 -0.23
C TRP A 68 25.59 -7.17 -1.64
N SER A 69 25.10 -8.36 -1.90
CA SER A 69 24.29 -8.67 -3.08
C SER A 69 22.96 -9.24 -2.66
N ALA A 70 21.92 -9.00 -3.44
CA ALA A 70 20.67 -9.71 -3.37
C ALA A 70 20.42 -10.40 -4.71
N ARG A 71 19.86 -11.60 -4.67
CA ARG A 71 19.49 -12.32 -5.90
C ARG A 71 18.18 -11.76 -6.46
N GLU A 72 17.20 -11.51 -5.59
CA GLU A 72 15.91 -10.95 -5.92
C GLU A 72 15.29 -10.32 -4.68
N GLY A 73 14.32 -9.48 -4.87
CA GLY A 73 13.51 -8.91 -3.80
C GLY A 73 12.61 -7.82 -4.30
N GLU A 74 11.54 -7.59 -3.56
CA GLU A 74 10.57 -6.53 -3.84
C GLU A 74 10.02 -5.94 -2.54
N ALA A 75 9.41 -4.78 -2.63
CA ALA A 75 8.70 -4.17 -1.53
C ALA A 75 7.49 -3.39 -2.04
N LEU A 76 6.42 -3.41 -1.25
CA LEU A 76 5.21 -2.62 -1.44
C LEU A 76 4.91 -1.88 -0.15
N VAL A 77 4.58 -0.61 -0.26
CA VAL A 77 4.17 0.24 0.87
C VAL A 77 2.89 0.98 0.51
N GLU A 78 1.87 0.86 1.36
CA GLU A 78 0.65 1.66 1.33
C GLU A 78 0.82 2.83 2.29
N LEU A 79 1.08 4.03 1.77
CA LEU A 79 1.38 5.19 2.59
C LEU A 79 0.21 5.69 3.45
N ASP A 80 -1.03 5.40 3.02
CA ASP A 80 -2.24 5.90 3.69
C ASP A 80 -2.51 5.21 5.03
N ASN A 81 -2.10 3.94 5.16
CA ASN A 81 -2.35 3.11 6.34
C ASN A 81 -1.08 2.55 6.98
N GLY A 82 0.08 2.75 6.31
CA GLY A 82 1.36 2.25 6.77
C GLY A 82 1.57 0.75 6.62
N PHE A 83 0.73 0.08 5.81
CA PHE A 83 0.92 -1.33 5.49
C PHE A 83 2.12 -1.52 4.58
N VAL A 84 2.90 -2.55 4.86
CA VAL A 84 4.12 -2.85 4.11
C VAL A 84 4.30 -4.36 3.95
N VAL A 85 4.69 -4.74 2.74
CA VAL A 85 5.15 -6.09 2.43
C VAL A 85 6.53 -5.97 1.81
N PHE A 86 7.46 -6.77 2.25
CA PHE A 86 8.72 -6.96 1.53
C PHE A 86 9.16 -8.41 1.56
N GLU A 87 9.87 -8.77 0.53
CA GLU A 87 10.58 -10.04 0.40
C GLU A 87 11.97 -9.77 -0.17
N VAL A 88 12.98 -10.43 0.36
CA VAL A 88 14.33 -10.45 -0.21
C VAL A 88 14.90 -11.84 -0.14
N ARG A 89 15.57 -12.27 -1.21
CA ARG A 89 16.21 -13.57 -1.32
C ARG A 89 17.67 -13.44 -1.70
N GLY A 90 18.50 -14.23 -1.08
CA GLY A 90 19.94 -14.26 -1.34
C GLY A 90 20.63 -12.94 -1.00
N LEU A 91 20.17 -12.24 0.06
CA LEU A 91 20.85 -11.07 0.59
C LEU A 91 22.05 -11.50 1.41
N VAL A 92 23.21 -11.50 0.79
CA VAL A 92 24.46 -12.03 1.32
C VAL A 92 25.63 -11.08 1.08
N LEU A 93 26.69 -11.26 1.81
CA LEU A 93 27.94 -10.55 1.62
C LEU A 93 28.50 -10.82 0.22
N ALA A 94 28.87 -9.76 -0.50
CA ALA A 94 29.49 -9.82 -1.81
C ALA A 94 31.01 -9.65 -1.76
N GLY A 95 31.60 -9.62 -0.56
CA GLY A 95 33.03 -9.51 -0.33
C GLY A 95 33.45 -10.04 1.04
N GLY A 96 34.77 -10.19 1.21
CA GLY A 96 35.34 -10.65 2.47
C GLY A 96 35.37 -12.18 2.63
N ASN A 97 35.74 -12.64 3.82
CA ASN A 97 35.96 -14.06 4.11
C ASN A 97 34.67 -14.89 4.23
N THR A 98 33.53 -14.21 4.36
CA THR A 98 32.19 -14.83 4.49
C THR A 98 31.29 -14.54 3.29
N ILE A 99 31.89 -14.27 2.13
CA ILE A 99 31.18 -14.04 0.87
C ILE A 99 30.18 -15.16 0.58
N GLY A 100 28.98 -14.82 0.09
CA GLY A 100 27.91 -15.76 -0.19
C GLY A 100 27.09 -16.18 1.03
N THR A 101 27.34 -15.59 2.19
CA THR A 101 26.55 -15.79 3.43
C THR A 101 26.14 -14.45 4.03
N PRO A 102 25.15 -14.41 4.90
CA PRO A 102 24.82 -13.19 5.67
C PRO A 102 25.86 -12.83 6.76
N GLY A 103 26.89 -13.66 6.96
CA GLY A 103 27.86 -13.48 8.02
C GLY A 103 27.21 -13.54 9.41
N ALA A 104 27.45 -12.52 10.23
CA ALA A 104 26.88 -12.41 11.57
C ALA A 104 25.46 -11.78 11.58
N VAL A 105 24.92 -11.35 10.43
CA VAL A 105 23.58 -10.75 10.36
C VAL A 105 22.54 -11.86 10.29
N ASN A 106 21.69 -11.92 11.31
CA ASN A 106 20.63 -12.93 11.45
C ASN A 106 19.23 -12.31 11.58
N GLN A 107 19.13 -10.99 11.58
CA GLN A 107 17.87 -10.24 11.60
C GLN A 107 18.00 -8.97 10.77
N VAL A 108 16.90 -8.64 10.10
CA VAL A 108 16.75 -7.43 9.31
C VAL A 108 15.40 -6.79 9.55
N LYS A 109 15.25 -5.56 9.09
CA LYS A 109 13.99 -4.83 9.04
C LYS A 109 13.87 -4.06 7.73
N GLY A 110 12.63 -3.90 7.26
CA GLY A 110 12.30 -2.95 6.23
C GLY A 110 12.26 -1.53 6.80
N THR A 111 12.75 -0.57 6.06
CA THR A 111 12.77 0.83 6.46
C THR A 111 12.30 1.70 5.32
N LEU A 112 11.25 2.48 5.56
CA LEU A 112 10.84 3.56 4.68
C LEU A 112 11.56 4.84 5.09
N VAL A 113 12.19 5.49 4.14
CA VAL A 113 12.78 6.82 4.31
C VAL A 113 11.99 7.81 3.48
N CYS A 114 11.32 8.75 4.12
CA CYS A 114 10.58 9.82 3.45
C CYS A 114 11.45 11.06 3.37
N GLY A 115 11.56 11.67 2.19
CA GLY A 115 12.44 12.78 1.93
C GLY A 115 13.92 12.40 2.06
N PRO A 116 14.43 11.36 1.38
CA PRO A 116 15.81 10.88 1.58
C PRO A 116 16.88 11.92 1.23
N GLY A 117 16.53 12.91 0.42
CA GLY A 117 17.39 14.05 0.06
C GLY A 117 17.18 15.31 0.91
N SER A 118 16.23 15.29 1.85
CA SER A 118 15.94 16.45 2.69
C SER A 118 16.95 16.62 3.84
N ALA A 119 16.95 17.81 4.45
CA ALA A 119 17.76 18.06 5.65
C ALA A 119 17.29 17.28 6.89
N SER A 120 16.04 16.83 6.89
CA SER A 120 15.42 16.09 8.01
C SER A 120 14.55 14.96 7.47
N PRO A 121 15.14 13.87 6.96
CA PRO A 121 14.38 12.73 6.48
C PRO A 121 13.62 12.04 7.62
N THR A 122 12.42 11.56 7.33
CA THR A 122 11.68 10.74 8.28
C THR A 122 12.00 9.26 8.03
N VAL A 123 12.39 8.56 9.08
CA VAL A 123 12.80 7.14 9.03
C VAL A 123 11.78 6.31 9.80
N ILE A 124 11.16 5.33 9.13
CA ILE A 124 10.09 4.50 9.68
C ILE A 124 10.45 3.03 9.47
N ASP A 125 10.51 2.28 10.55
CA ASP A 125 10.96 0.89 10.54
C ASP A 125 9.80 -0.12 10.70
N THR A 126 9.94 -1.30 10.10
CA THR A 126 9.18 -2.48 10.48
C THR A 126 9.77 -3.10 11.76
N PRO A 127 9.05 -4.01 12.42
CA PRO A 127 9.69 -4.95 13.33
C PRO A 127 10.85 -5.71 12.67
N LEU A 128 11.77 -6.21 13.50
CA LEU A 128 12.83 -7.10 13.04
C LEU A 128 12.25 -8.46 12.65
N VAL A 129 12.75 -9.01 11.54
CA VAL A 129 12.45 -10.37 11.09
C VAL A 129 13.74 -11.17 10.93
N PRO A 130 13.67 -12.50 11.03
CA PRO A 130 14.84 -13.35 10.79
C PRO A 130 15.39 -13.16 9.36
N LEU A 131 16.70 -13.17 9.23
CA LEU A 131 17.42 -13.39 7.98
C LEU A 131 18.05 -14.78 8.08
N ASP A 132 17.62 -15.68 7.20
CA ASP A 132 18.12 -17.05 7.22
C ASP A 132 19.57 -17.16 6.69
N ALA A 133 20.16 -18.35 6.82
CA ALA A 133 21.53 -18.59 6.37
C ALA A 133 21.73 -18.45 4.87
N GLN A 134 20.67 -18.48 4.09
CA GLN A 134 20.64 -18.26 2.63
C GLN A 134 20.41 -16.79 2.26
N GLY A 135 20.20 -15.91 3.24
CA GLY A 135 19.94 -14.50 3.04
C GLY A 135 18.50 -14.21 2.62
N ASN A 136 17.53 -15.00 3.07
CA ASN A 136 16.13 -14.76 2.81
C ASN A 136 15.45 -14.13 4.02
N ALA A 137 14.61 -13.15 3.77
CA ALA A 137 13.75 -12.52 4.76
C ALA A 137 12.47 -12.03 4.12
N GLU A 138 11.38 -12.05 4.88
CA GLU A 138 10.07 -11.57 4.45
C GLU A 138 9.34 -10.90 5.61
N PHE A 139 8.47 -9.97 5.29
CA PHE A 139 7.59 -9.30 6.24
C PHE A 139 6.29 -8.88 5.56
N SER A 140 5.20 -9.03 6.28
CA SER A 140 3.89 -8.48 5.90
C SER A 140 3.20 -7.95 7.16
N GLY A 141 2.87 -6.66 7.17
CA GLY A 141 2.26 -6.01 8.33
C GLY A 141 2.35 -4.50 8.25
N SER A 142 2.37 -3.83 9.38
CA SER A 142 2.45 -2.38 9.45
C SER A 142 3.80 -1.91 9.96
N PHE A 143 4.21 -0.72 9.55
CA PHE A 143 5.33 -0.02 10.15
C PHE A 143 5.07 0.26 11.64
N SER A 144 6.14 0.45 12.39
CA SER A 144 6.09 0.77 13.82
C SER A 144 5.59 2.19 14.11
N SER A 145 5.54 3.06 13.10
CA SER A 145 5.13 4.45 13.19
C SER A 145 4.34 4.88 11.96
N SER A 146 3.64 6.02 12.08
CA SER A 146 2.82 6.57 11.00
C SER A 146 3.65 6.98 9.78
N THR A 147 3.12 6.71 8.59
CA THR A 147 3.61 7.14 7.28
C THR A 147 3.02 8.48 6.83
N ALA A 148 2.21 9.12 7.68
CA ALA A 148 1.61 10.41 7.38
C ALA A 148 2.67 11.46 7.03
N GLY A 149 2.45 12.17 5.93
CA GLY A 149 3.40 13.18 5.42
C GLY A 149 4.47 12.62 4.48
N CYS A 150 4.56 11.31 4.28
CA CYS A 150 5.39 10.74 3.23
C CYS A 150 4.76 10.97 1.85
N SER A 151 5.57 11.32 0.88
CA SER A 151 5.15 11.46 -0.52
C SER A 151 5.63 10.28 -1.34
N ALA A 152 4.75 9.66 -2.10
CA ALA A 152 5.09 8.50 -2.94
C ALA A 152 6.26 8.76 -3.91
N ILE A 153 6.44 10.01 -4.34
CA ILE A 153 7.52 10.39 -5.28
C ILE A 153 8.86 10.65 -4.59
N ASP A 154 8.88 10.81 -3.27
CA ASP A 154 10.08 11.15 -2.50
C ASP A 154 10.26 10.19 -1.32
N THR A 155 10.41 8.92 -1.64
CA THR A 155 10.66 7.84 -0.67
C THR A 155 11.77 6.91 -1.16
N ALA A 156 12.49 6.32 -0.20
CA ALA A 156 13.37 5.19 -0.43
C ALA A 156 13.00 4.04 0.51
N PHE A 157 13.16 2.81 0.04
CA PHE A 157 12.99 1.61 0.85
C PHE A 157 14.35 0.96 1.09
N LEU A 158 14.66 0.64 2.33
CA LEU A 158 15.92 0.02 2.73
C LEU A 158 15.67 -1.28 3.48
N ILE A 159 16.58 -2.24 3.33
CA ILE A 159 16.73 -3.38 4.24
C ILE A 159 17.89 -3.06 5.17
N ARG A 160 17.62 -3.04 6.48
CA ARG A 160 18.59 -2.68 7.51
C ARG A 160 18.84 -3.84 8.46
N THR A 161 20.06 -3.92 8.95
CA THR A 161 20.42 -4.83 10.03
C THR A 161 19.80 -4.38 11.36
N ALA A 162 19.77 -5.26 12.36
CA ALA A 162 19.39 -4.90 13.73
C ALA A 162 20.25 -3.74 14.29
N GLY A 163 21.51 -3.65 13.90
CA GLY A 163 22.43 -2.55 14.27
C GLY A 163 22.18 -1.24 13.55
N GLY A 164 21.25 -1.20 12.58
CA GLY A 164 20.80 0.03 11.93
C GLY A 164 21.47 0.36 10.59
N ALA A 165 22.55 -0.31 10.21
CA ALA A 165 23.18 -0.12 8.91
C ALA A 165 22.29 -0.70 7.81
N TRP A 166 22.13 0.00 6.66
CA TRP A 166 21.42 -0.57 5.53
C TRP A 166 22.35 -1.44 4.67
N ILE A 167 21.81 -2.55 4.19
CA ILE A 167 22.54 -3.57 3.40
C ILE A 167 21.85 -3.88 2.07
N GLY A 168 20.61 -3.43 1.90
CA GLY A 168 19.87 -3.51 0.64
C GLY A 168 18.95 -2.31 0.48
N ASN A 169 18.67 -1.94 -0.75
CA ASN A 169 17.76 -0.85 -1.08
C ASN A 169 16.81 -1.22 -2.22
N GLY A 170 15.61 -0.67 -2.14
CA GLY A 170 14.63 -0.75 -3.21
C GLY A 170 15.10 -0.01 -4.45
N SER A 171 15.02 -0.68 -5.58
CA SER A 171 15.32 -0.18 -6.91
C SER A 171 14.12 -0.40 -7.84
N VAL A 172 14.11 0.24 -9.01
CA VAL A 172 12.99 0.14 -9.97
C VAL A 172 11.66 0.44 -9.30
N ARG A 173 11.52 1.67 -8.79
CA ARG A 173 10.28 2.14 -8.18
C ARG A 173 9.20 2.34 -9.24
N VAL A 174 8.00 1.88 -8.91
CA VAL A 174 6.76 2.09 -9.68
C VAL A 174 5.78 2.80 -8.77
N PRO A 175 5.18 3.91 -9.20
CA PRO A 175 4.13 4.60 -8.45
C PRO A 175 2.82 3.82 -8.50
#